data_fb8a2e1486f3115952988358806f3a10
#
_entry.id   fb8a2e1486f3115952988358806f3a10
#
_cell.length_a   1.000
_cell.length_b   1.000
_cell.length_c   1.000
_cell.angle_alpha   90.00
_cell.angle_beta   90.00
_cell.angle_gamma   90.00
#
_symmetry.space_group_name_H-M   'P 1'
#
loop_
_entity.id
_entity.type
_entity.pdbx_description
1 polymer ?
#
loop_
_entity_poly.entity_id
_entity_poly.type
_entity_poly.pdbx_seq_one_letter_code
_entity_poly.pdbx_strand_id
1 'polypeptide(L)'
;MNLVTHHLTAVSVALLALAMLLLGALLAALEWRAARARRTIDRAIDDAAGYEGGAPDVTTGDAARHESDLPVRWLHTRWGRLLVADEDRRLIDQCGWPSVSAQLALLVVRLALALVLPVLAWGLLRAGWLPPRPAVVLPIATLLGFMLPKWLLARQAAARRARVGTELPLFVDLLRLLQGVGLSLDQSLQIMAAEFQAPLRVLGHELIIANRHYSQGRTREHSLQRLGTLHNNEHLAGLVALLVQVDRHGGAIQEPLAQYSERLREHRRSELKARIGKITVKMTGVMVTTLLPALVIVTAGPGFLAVTRSLSALTK
;
A
#
# COMPACT_ATOMS: atom_id res chain seq x y z
N MET A 1 38.28 19.92 31.77
CA MET A 1 36.86 19.57 31.59
C MET A 1 36.43 19.60 30.09
N ASN A 2 37.13 20.34 29.23
CA ASN A 2 36.76 20.49 27.84
C ASN A 2 37.19 19.33 26.88
N LEU A 3 38.21 18.55 27.24
CA LEU A 3 38.67 17.41 26.40
C LEU A 3 37.70 16.21 26.41
N VAL A 4 37.10 15.92 27.57
CA VAL A 4 36.13 14.81 27.72
C VAL A 4 34.81 15.11 26.99
N THR A 5 34.39 16.38 26.95
CA THR A 5 33.18 16.78 26.18
C THR A 5 33.41 16.71 24.69
N HIS A 6 34.60 17.04 24.18
CA HIS A 6 34.93 16.90 22.73
C HIS A 6 34.97 15.44 22.26
N HIS A 7 35.47 14.51 23.07
CA HIS A 7 35.44 13.08 22.74
C HIS A 7 34.03 12.51 22.79
N LEU A 8 33.19 12.93 23.73
CA LEU A 8 31.81 12.51 23.81
C LEU A 8 30.96 13.05 22.65
N THR A 9 31.17 14.28 22.21
CA THR A 9 30.48 14.82 21.01
C THR A 9 30.98 14.17 19.73
N ALA A 10 32.27 13.88 19.59
CA ALA A 10 32.82 13.13 18.44
C ALA A 10 32.24 11.72 18.35
N VAL A 11 32.13 11.00 19.48
CA VAL A 11 31.54 9.65 19.53
C VAL A 11 30.04 9.70 19.19
N SER A 12 29.29 10.69 19.68
CA SER A 12 27.86 10.81 19.36
C SER A 12 27.62 11.16 17.88
N VAL A 13 28.45 12.03 17.30
CA VAL A 13 28.39 12.34 15.85
C VAL A 13 28.81 11.13 15.01
N ALA A 14 29.82 10.38 15.42
CA ALA A 14 30.23 9.15 14.72
C ALA A 14 29.14 8.05 14.79
N LEU A 15 28.49 7.88 15.93
CA LEU A 15 27.33 6.99 16.07
C LEU A 15 26.14 7.43 15.22
N LEU A 16 25.90 8.73 15.13
CA LEU A 16 24.85 9.31 14.32
C LEU A 16 25.12 9.12 12.81
N ALA A 17 26.39 9.32 12.40
CA ALA A 17 26.83 9.06 11.03
C ALA A 17 26.74 7.57 10.69
N LEU A 18 27.12 6.68 11.60
CA LEU A 18 27.00 5.23 11.42
C LEU A 18 25.52 4.78 11.33
N ALA A 19 24.66 5.34 12.15
CA ALA A 19 23.21 5.07 12.10
C ALA A 19 22.60 5.55 10.78
N MET A 20 22.99 6.74 10.28
CA MET A 20 22.57 7.25 8.96
C MET A 20 23.09 6.39 7.81
N LEU A 21 24.36 5.94 7.88
CA LEU A 21 24.95 5.03 6.90
C LEU A 21 24.24 3.68 6.87
N LEU A 22 23.94 3.11 8.05
CA LEU A 22 23.20 1.85 8.14
C LEU A 22 21.76 2.00 7.64
N LEU A 23 21.10 3.11 7.95
CA LEU A 23 19.76 3.40 7.43
C LEU A 23 19.78 3.60 5.92
N GLY A 24 20.75 4.35 5.39
CA GLY A 24 20.94 4.55 3.95
C GLY A 24 21.25 3.24 3.23
N ALA A 25 22.15 2.42 3.77
CA ALA A 25 22.48 1.10 3.22
C ALA A 25 21.27 0.15 3.27
N LEU A 26 20.46 0.21 4.32
CA LEU A 26 19.25 -0.59 4.44
C LEU A 26 18.19 -0.16 3.42
N LEU A 27 17.97 1.15 3.25
CA LEU A 27 17.04 1.68 2.25
C LEU A 27 17.53 1.34 0.84
N ALA A 28 18.81 1.52 0.55
CA ALA A 28 19.40 1.15 -0.74
C ALA A 28 19.30 -0.37 -1.01
N ALA A 29 19.50 -1.21 -0.01
CA ALA A 29 19.32 -2.67 -0.12
C ALA A 29 17.86 -3.06 -0.38
N LEU A 30 16.91 -2.33 0.20
CA LEU A 30 15.47 -2.52 -0.05
C LEU A 30 15.08 -2.08 -1.46
N GLU A 31 15.56 -0.92 -1.92
CA GLU A 31 15.33 -0.46 -3.28
C GLU A 31 15.99 -1.39 -4.31
N TRP A 32 17.21 -1.86 -4.03
CA TRP A 32 17.91 -2.78 -4.93
C TRP A 32 17.24 -4.16 -5.01
N ARG A 33 16.69 -4.65 -3.89
CA ARG A 33 15.88 -5.87 -3.86
C ARG A 33 14.53 -5.69 -4.55
N ALA A 34 13.87 -4.55 -4.38
CA ALA A 34 12.65 -4.21 -5.10
C ALA A 34 12.88 -4.06 -6.60
N ALA A 35 14.00 -3.45 -7.00
CA ALA A 35 14.42 -3.32 -8.40
C ALA A 35 14.81 -4.68 -9.02
N ARG A 36 15.47 -5.58 -8.25
CA ARG A 36 15.76 -6.94 -8.69
C ARG A 36 14.50 -7.77 -8.89
N ALA A 37 13.56 -7.68 -7.98
CA ALA A 37 12.27 -8.37 -8.12
C ALA A 37 11.49 -7.90 -9.36
N ARG A 38 11.57 -6.62 -9.72
CA ARG A 38 11.00 -6.10 -10.98
C ARG A 38 11.72 -6.65 -12.21
N ARG A 39 13.05 -6.69 -12.20
CA ARG A 39 13.86 -7.21 -13.33
C ARG A 39 13.70 -8.71 -13.56
N THR A 40 13.45 -9.50 -12.52
CA THR A 40 13.16 -10.93 -12.67
C THR A 40 11.77 -11.18 -13.24
N ILE A 41 10.81 -10.33 -12.93
CA ILE A 41 9.47 -10.38 -13.52
C ILE A 41 9.52 -9.94 -14.99
N ASP A 42 10.22 -8.84 -15.31
CA ASP A 42 10.39 -8.35 -16.67
C ASP A 42 11.11 -9.40 -17.55
N ARG A 43 12.18 -10.05 -17.04
CA ARG A 43 12.86 -11.15 -17.76
C ARG A 43 11.98 -12.39 -17.94
N ALA A 44 11.18 -12.75 -16.92
CA ALA A 44 10.25 -13.88 -17.05
C ALA A 44 9.12 -13.57 -18.05
N ILE A 45 8.82 -12.31 -18.29
CA ILE A 45 7.86 -11.86 -19.32
C ILE A 45 8.52 -11.88 -20.69
N ASP A 46 9.76 -11.40 -20.82
CA ASP A 46 10.53 -11.43 -22.08
C ASP A 46 10.82 -12.87 -22.50
N ASP A 47 11.18 -13.76 -21.57
CA ASP A 47 11.36 -15.19 -21.83
C ASP A 47 10.03 -15.87 -22.23
N ALA A 48 8.91 -15.46 -21.68
CA ALA A 48 7.58 -15.98 -22.07
C ALA A 48 7.12 -15.48 -23.43
N ALA A 49 7.49 -14.27 -23.83
CA ALA A 49 7.21 -13.70 -25.16
C ALA A 49 8.09 -14.29 -26.26
N GLY A 50 9.28 -14.84 -25.89
CA GLY A 50 10.20 -15.50 -26.84
C GLY A 50 9.87 -16.96 -27.18
N TYR A 51 8.88 -17.58 -26.52
CA TYR A 51 8.50 -18.99 -26.72
C TYR A 51 7.30 -19.16 -27.65
N GLU A 52 7.24 -18.47 -28.76
CA GLU A 52 6.45 -18.92 -29.91
C GLU A 52 7.32 -19.83 -30.80
N GLY A 53 7.56 -21.06 -30.38
CA GLY A 53 8.17 -22.07 -31.25
C GLY A 53 9.19 -22.98 -30.60
N GLY A 54 8.79 -23.90 -29.77
CA GLY A 54 9.65 -25.01 -29.36
C GLY A 54 9.10 -25.73 -28.11
N ALA A 55 8.87 -27.04 -28.23
CA ALA A 55 8.46 -27.89 -27.12
C ALA A 55 9.48 -27.81 -25.96
N PRO A 56 9.05 -27.68 -24.69
CA PRO A 56 9.98 -27.60 -23.56
C PRO A 56 10.60 -28.95 -23.26
N ASP A 57 11.92 -29.03 -23.34
CA ASP A 57 12.71 -30.12 -22.80
C ASP A 57 12.65 -30.09 -21.25
N VAL A 58 12.27 -31.22 -20.65
CA VAL A 58 11.84 -31.37 -19.24
C VAL A 58 13.01 -31.36 -18.23
N THR A 59 14.23 -31.02 -18.63
CA THR A 59 15.42 -31.24 -17.78
C THR A 59 15.96 -30.03 -17.02
N THR A 60 15.37 -28.82 -17.14
CA THR A 60 15.87 -27.62 -16.44
C THR A 60 15.07 -27.22 -15.19
N GLY A 61 14.17 -28.08 -14.72
CA GLY A 61 13.28 -27.79 -13.57
C GLY A 61 13.93 -27.86 -12.19
N ASP A 62 15.12 -28.48 -12.04
CA ASP A 62 15.71 -28.74 -10.71
C ASP A 62 16.66 -27.64 -10.22
N ALA A 63 17.26 -26.85 -11.08
CA ALA A 63 18.17 -25.78 -10.67
C ALA A 63 17.43 -24.57 -10.03
N ALA A 64 16.19 -24.30 -10.44
CA ALA A 64 15.38 -23.20 -9.88
C ALA A 64 14.75 -23.53 -8.53
N ARG A 65 14.69 -24.81 -8.13
CA ARG A 65 14.16 -25.25 -6.83
C ARG A 65 15.17 -25.16 -5.70
N HIS A 66 16.46 -25.13 -5.99
CA HIS A 66 17.52 -25.13 -4.97
C HIS A 66 17.86 -23.75 -4.40
N GLU A 67 17.41 -22.65 -4.99
CA GLU A 67 17.70 -21.30 -4.49
C GLU A 67 16.68 -20.79 -3.46
N SER A 68 15.59 -21.52 -3.20
CA SER A 68 14.52 -21.14 -2.26
C SER A 68 14.57 -21.84 -0.90
N ASP A 69 15.56 -22.70 -0.67
CA ASP A 69 15.65 -23.52 0.57
C ASP A 69 16.50 -22.89 1.70
N LEU A 70 16.62 -21.55 1.71
CA LEU A 70 17.11 -20.85 2.89
C LEU A 70 16.01 -20.82 3.96
N PRO A 71 16.33 -20.87 5.23
CA PRO A 71 15.67 -21.62 6.30
C PRO A 71 14.24 -21.19 6.59
N VAL A 72 13.28 -21.71 5.84
CA VAL A 72 11.83 -21.61 6.06
C VAL A 72 11.43 -22.16 7.46
N ARG A 73 12.26 -23.00 8.06
CA ARG A 73 12.02 -23.60 9.39
C ARG A 73 11.91 -22.56 10.51
N TRP A 74 12.54 -21.39 10.41
CA TRP A 74 12.46 -20.34 11.43
C TRP A 74 11.11 -19.60 11.45
N LEU A 75 10.46 -19.44 10.30
CA LEU A 75 9.15 -18.80 10.21
C LEU A 75 8.01 -19.66 10.77
N HIS A 76 8.20 -20.98 10.86
CA HIS A 76 7.25 -21.92 11.48
C HIS A 76 7.45 -22.05 13.00
N THR A 77 8.49 -21.43 13.56
CA THR A 77 8.73 -21.41 15.00
C THR A 77 7.70 -20.49 15.68
N ARG A 78 7.31 -20.81 16.93
CA ARG A 78 6.38 -19.98 17.73
C ARG A 78 6.75 -18.49 17.76
N TRP A 79 8.03 -18.16 17.75
CA TRP A 79 8.57 -16.80 17.71
C TRP A 79 8.35 -16.10 16.36
N GLY A 80 8.46 -16.79 15.24
CA GLY A 80 8.19 -16.22 13.91
C GLY A 80 6.72 -15.83 13.72
N ARG A 81 5.79 -16.58 14.32
CA ARG A 81 4.35 -16.28 14.31
C ARG A 81 3.96 -15.12 15.21
N LEU A 82 4.66 -14.91 16.32
CA LEU A 82 4.45 -13.78 17.23
C LEU A 82 5.01 -12.47 16.68
N LEU A 83 6.12 -12.53 15.92
CA LEU A 83 6.80 -11.35 15.37
C LEU A 83 6.21 -10.86 14.04
N VAL A 84 5.65 -11.77 13.24
CA VAL A 84 4.95 -11.43 11.98
C VAL A 84 3.48 -11.75 12.19
N ALA A 85 2.71 -10.78 12.65
CA ALA A 85 1.26 -10.91 12.77
C ALA A 85 0.67 -11.26 11.39
N ASP A 86 -0.39 -12.08 11.38
CA ASP A 86 -1.08 -12.46 10.11
C ASP A 86 -1.53 -11.23 9.30
N GLU A 87 -1.75 -10.11 9.99
CA GLU A 87 -2.05 -8.82 9.39
C GLU A 87 -0.88 -8.27 8.55
N ASP A 88 0.36 -8.40 9.03
CA ASP A 88 1.56 -7.93 8.31
C ASP A 88 1.79 -8.77 7.03
N ARG A 89 1.49 -10.07 7.06
CA ARG A 89 1.53 -10.95 5.86
C ARG A 89 0.54 -10.51 4.80
N ARG A 90 -0.71 -10.22 5.19
CA ARG A 90 -1.73 -9.69 4.27
C ARG A 90 -1.32 -8.36 3.66
N LEU A 91 -0.70 -7.47 4.44
CA LEU A 91 -0.20 -6.19 3.93
C LEU A 91 0.93 -6.37 2.92
N ILE A 92 1.86 -7.31 3.16
CA ILE A 92 2.95 -7.64 2.23
C ILE A 92 2.40 -8.22 0.93
N ASP A 93 1.44 -9.15 1.03
CA ASP A 93 0.76 -9.72 -0.14
C ASP A 93 -0.01 -8.66 -0.93
N GLN A 94 -0.69 -7.72 -0.25
CA GLN A 94 -1.34 -6.56 -0.88
C GLN A 94 -0.35 -5.61 -1.55
N CYS A 95 0.88 -5.52 -1.05
CA CYS A 95 1.95 -4.77 -1.70
C CYS A 95 2.51 -5.48 -2.95
N GLY A 96 2.06 -6.72 -3.25
CA GLY A 96 2.50 -7.49 -4.41
C GLY A 96 3.88 -8.11 -4.25
N TRP A 97 4.30 -8.38 -3.03
CA TRP A 97 5.56 -9.04 -2.70
C TRP A 97 5.33 -10.36 -1.96
N PRO A 98 4.74 -11.37 -2.63
CA PRO A 98 4.34 -12.63 -1.98
C PRO A 98 5.55 -13.53 -1.66
N SER A 99 6.73 -12.97 -1.39
CA SER A 99 7.94 -13.75 -1.14
C SER A 99 8.30 -13.79 0.35
N VAL A 100 8.79 -14.94 0.80
CA VAL A 100 9.34 -15.14 2.16
C VAL A 100 10.49 -14.16 2.43
N SER A 101 11.26 -13.82 1.40
CA SER A 101 12.32 -12.82 1.47
C SER A 101 11.82 -11.41 1.79
N ALA A 102 10.62 -11.03 1.33
CA ALA A 102 10.02 -9.73 1.66
C ALA A 102 9.57 -9.68 3.14
N GLN A 103 9.04 -10.79 3.66
CA GLN A 103 8.67 -10.89 5.08
C GLN A 103 9.92 -10.79 5.98
N LEU A 104 11.00 -11.48 5.62
CA LEU A 104 12.28 -11.39 6.34
C LEU A 104 12.89 -9.98 6.24
N ALA A 105 12.85 -9.36 5.06
CA ALA A 105 13.33 -7.98 4.86
C ALA A 105 12.57 -6.99 5.74
N LEU A 106 11.24 -7.10 5.82
CA LEU A 106 10.42 -6.27 6.71
C LEU A 106 10.82 -6.46 8.18
N LEU A 107 11.04 -7.70 8.61
CA LEU A 107 11.44 -8.04 9.97
C LEU A 107 12.80 -7.43 10.32
N VAL A 108 13.77 -7.55 9.42
CA VAL A 108 15.12 -6.97 9.57
C VAL A 108 15.03 -5.44 9.64
N VAL A 109 14.27 -4.81 8.75
CA VAL A 109 14.06 -3.35 8.78
C VAL A 109 13.41 -2.89 10.06
N ARG A 110 12.40 -3.60 10.54
CA ARG A 110 11.68 -3.29 11.78
C ARG A 110 12.60 -3.38 12.99
N LEU A 111 13.42 -4.44 13.07
CA LEU A 111 14.39 -4.63 14.14
C LEU A 111 15.50 -3.57 14.08
N ALA A 112 16.02 -3.30 12.88
CA ALA A 112 17.06 -2.29 12.69
C ALA A 112 16.55 -0.88 13.06
N LEU A 113 15.35 -0.49 12.63
CA LEU A 113 14.78 0.80 13.01
C LEU A 113 14.48 0.89 14.52
N ALA A 114 13.98 -0.18 15.12
CA ALA A 114 13.72 -0.24 16.56
C ALA A 114 14.99 -0.11 17.41
N LEU A 115 16.16 -0.48 16.84
CA LEU A 115 17.45 -0.32 17.49
C LEU A 115 18.12 1.03 17.18
N VAL A 116 18.07 1.47 15.93
CA VAL A 116 18.75 2.69 15.47
C VAL A 116 18.08 3.96 16.01
N LEU A 117 16.75 4.02 16.04
CA LEU A 117 16.04 5.21 16.51
C LEU A 117 16.28 5.56 17.98
N PRO A 118 16.25 4.63 18.94
CA PRO A 118 16.59 4.98 20.33
C PRO A 118 18.07 5.34 20.52
N VAL A 119 19.00 4.71 19.78
CA VAL A 119 20.43 5.09 19.81
C VAL A 119 20.61 6.52 19.30
N LEU A 120 19.93 6.87 18.21
CA LEU A 120 19.91 8.21 17.62
C LEU A 120 19.30 9.24 18.59
N ALA A 121 18.17 8.89 19.21
CA ALA A 121 17.52 9.71 20.23
C ALA A 121 18.41 9.94 21.45
N TRP A 122 19.15 8.92 21.88
CA TRP A 122 20.10 9.03 22.97
C TRP A 122 21.29 9.95 22.62
N GLY A 123 21.82 9.84 21.39
CA GLY A 123 22.84 10.77 20.88
C GLY A 123 22.37 12.22 20.87
N LEU A 124 21.14 12.48 20.40
CA LEU A 124 20.52 13.82 20.37
C LEU A 124 20.26 14.37 21.79
N LEU A 125 19.88 13.51 22.75
CA LEU A 125 19.74 13.88 24.16
C LEU A 125 21.08 14.31 24.74
N ARG A 126 22.18 13.60 24.43
CA ARG A 126 23.54 13.94 24.88
C ARG A 126 24.05 15.24 24.22
N ALA A 127 23.65 15.53 23.00
CA ALA A 127 23.98 16.76 22.28
C ALA A 127 23.16 17.98 22.74
N GLY A 128 22.18 17.81 23.64
CA GLY A 128 21.37 18.90 24.20
C GLY A 128 20.26 19.41 23.26
N TRP A 129 19.98 18.70 22.17
CA TRP A 129 18.96 19.08 21.18
C TRP A 129 17.54 18.65 21.58
N LEU A 130 17.42 17.71 22.51
CA LEU A 130 16.16 17.23 23.05
C LEU A 130 16.03 17.53 24.55
N PRO A 131 14.81 17.69 25.08
CA PRO A 131 14.61 17.90 26.51
C PRO A 131 15.22 16.75 27.31
N PRO A 132 15.87 17.01 28.47
CA PRO A 132 16.62 16.02 29.23
C PRO A 132 15.69 15.07 30.01
N ARG A 133 14.87 14.30 29.27
CA ARG A 133 13.93 13.30 29.81
C ARG A 133 14.13 11.95 29.13
N PRO A 134 15.22 11.22 29.38
CA PRO A 134 15.51 9.97 28.67
C PRO A 134 14.45 8.90 28.93
N ALA A 135 13.80 8.89 30.09
CA ALA A 135 12.74 7.95 30.44
C ALA A 135 11.49 8.03 29.54
N VAL A 136 11.28 9.17 28.87
CA VAL A 136 10.14 9.38 27.97
C VAL A 136 10.56 9.27 26.51
N VAL A 137 11.72 9.82 26.15
CA VAL A 137 12.19 9.91 24.76
C VAL A 137 12.62 8.55 24.20
N LEU A 138 13.30 7.73 25.00
CA LEU A 138 13.76 6.40 24.56
C LEU A 138 12.61 5.43 24.22
N PRO A 139 11.60 5.22 25.09
CA PRO A 139 10.50 4.32 24.74
C PRO A 139 9.67 4.84 23.56
N ILE A 140 9.48 6.16 23.44
CA ILE A 140 8.80 6.75 22.29
C ILE A 140 9.58 6.52 20.99
N ALA A 141 10.91 6.71 21.00
CA ALA A 141 11.77 6.46 19.85
C ALA A 141 11.74 4.98 19.42
N THR A 142 11.75 4.05 20.37
CA THR A 142 11.63 2.61 20.10
C THR A 142 10.26 2.26 19.52
N LEU A 143 9.19 2.80 20.08
CA LEU A 143 7.83 2.58 19.59
C LEU A 143 7.65 3.12 18.18
N LEU A 144 8.14 4.32 17.89
CA LEU A 144 8.14 4.91 16.55
C LEU A 144 8.94 4.06 15.56
N GLY A 145 10.14 3.59 15.95
CA GLY A 145 10.97 2.72 15.10
C GLY A 145 10.28 1.42 14.72
N PHE A 146 9.53 0.85 15.66
CA PHE A 146 8.79 -0.37 15.44
C PHE A 146 7.50 -0.16 14.60
N MET A 147 6.85 1.00 14.76
CA MET A 147 5.57 1.30 14.11
C MET A 147 5.72 1.87 12.70
N LEU A 148 6.80 2.61 12.43
CA LEU A 148 7.04 3.32 11.17
C LEU A 148 7.00 2.40 9.94
N PRO A 149 7.70 1.25 9.89
CA PRO A 149 7.66 0.37 8.72
C PRO A 149 6.27 -0.24 8.50
N LYS A 150 5.52 -0.56 9.54
CA LYS A 150 4.14 -1.03 9.42
C LYS A 150 3.24 0.05 8.81
N TRP A 151 3.38 1.29 9.26
CA TRP A 151 2.60 2.41 8.74
C TRP A 151 2.90 2.70 7.26
N LEU A 152 4.17 2.63 6.85
CA LEU A 152 4.58 2.78 5.45
C LEU A 152 3.99 1.67 4.57
N LEU A 153 4.06 0.41 5.02
CA LEU A 153 3.43 -0.71 4.31
C LEU A 153 1.92 -0.56 4.20
N ALA A 154 1.25 -0.21 5.29
CA ALA A 154 -0.19 0.02 5.31
C ALA A 154 -0.59 1.13 4.32
N ARG A 155 0.22 2.20 4.23
CA ARG A 155 0.02 3.28 3.27
C ARG A 155 0.19 2.82 1.81
N GLN A 156 1.21 2.01 1.53
CA GLN A 156 1.42 1.43 0.20
C GLN A 156 0.29 0.46 -0.19
N ALA A 157 -0.11 -0.42 0.73
CA ALA A 157 -1.25 -1.32 0.53
C ALA A 157 -2.56 -0.55 0.29
N ALA A 158 -2.80 0.52 1.05
CA ALA A 158 -3.96 1.40 0.83
C ALA A 158 -3.93 2.09 -0.55
N ALA A 159 -2.76 2.57 -0.97
CA ALA A 159 -2.59 3.16 -2.30
C ALA A 159 -2.84 2.15 -3.43
N ARG A 160 -2.39 0.88 -3.27
CA ARG A 160 -2.69 -0.19 -4.23
C ARG A 160 -4.17 -0.54 -4.27
N ARG A 161 -4.82 -0.67 -3.11
CA ARG A 161 -6.28 -0.89 -3.04
C ARG A 161 -7.08 0.23 -3.74
N ALA A 162 -6.67 1.47 -3.55
CA ALA A 162 -7.28 2.60 -4.23
C ALA A 162 -7.10 2.51 -5.77
N ARG A 163 -5.92 2.07 -6.24
CA ARG A 163 -5.66 1.85 -7.67
C ARG A 163 -6.54 0.74 -8.24
N VAL A 164 -6.71 -0.39 -7.55
CA VAL A 164 -7.65 -1.45 -7.96
C VAL A 164 -9.03 -0.86 -8.22
N GLY A 165 -9.55 -0.03 -7.31
CA GLY A 165 -10.82 0.64 -7.54
C GLY A 165 -10.82 1.53 -8.78
N THR A 166 -9.69 2.15 -9.19
CA THR A 166 -9.60 2.97 -10.40
C THR A 166 -9.40 2.15 -11.68
N GLU A 167 -8.74 1.01 -11.60
CA GLU A 167 -8.49 0.12 -12.74
C GLU A 167 -9.69 -0.76 -13.07
N LEU A 168 -10.53 -1.10 -12.07
CA LEU A 168 -11.62 -2.06 -12.21
C LEU A 168 -12.63 -1.74 -13.32
N PRO A 169 -13.12 -0.51 -13.55
CA PRO A 169 -14.02 -0.24 -14.65
C PRO A 169 -13.39 -0.51 -16.02
N LEU A 170 -12.14 -0.08 -16.19
CA LEU A 170 -11.40 -0.34 -17.43
C LEU A 170 -11.21 -1.84 -17.65
N PHE A 171 -10.92 -2.59 -16.58
CA PHE A 171 -10.81 -4.04 -16.62
C PHE A 171 -12.10 -4.69 -17.12
N VAL A 172 -13.26 -4.30 -16.58
CA VAL A 172 -14.57 -4.84 -17.00
C VAL A 172 -14.89 -4.46 -18.45
N ASP A 173 -14.60 -3.22 -18.84
CA ASP A 173 -14.85 -2.74 -20.20
C ASP A 173 -13.98 -3.48 -21.22
N LEU A 174 -12.70 -3.69 -20.93
CA LEU A 174 -11.79 -4.47 -21.79
C LEU A 174 -12.24 -5.93 -21.89
N LEU A 175 -12.59 -6.56 -20.76
CA LEU A 175 -13.07 -7.92 -20.75
C LEU A 175 -14.34 -8.07 -21.59
N ARG A 176 -15.28 -7.14 -21.44
CA ARG A 176 -16.51 -7.09 -22.25
C ARG A 176 -16.20 -6.95 -23.75
N LEU A 177 -15.26 -6.09 -24.11
CA LEU A 177 -14.84 -5.84 -25.48
C LEU A 177 -14.24 -7.11 -26.10
N LEU A 178 -13.32 -7.76 -25.42
CA LEU A 178 -12.68 -9.00 -25.89
C LEU A 178 -13.70 -10.14 -26.04
N GLN A 179 -14.62 -10.29 -25.09
CA GLN A 179 -15.73 -11.24 -25.18
C GLN A 179 -16.69 -10.88 -26.32
N GLY A 180 -16.88 -9.59 -26.61
CA GLY A 180 -17.70 -9.10 -27.72
C GLY A 180 -17.17 -9.48 -29.10
N VAL A 181 -15.86 -9.64 -29.24
CA VAL A 181 -15.19 -10.14 -30.47
C VAL A 181 -15.28 -11.66 -30.59
N GLY A 182 -15.80 -12.37 -29.55
CA GLY A 182 -15.98 -13.82 -29.58
C GLY A 182 -14.81 -14.62 -28.98
N LEU A 183 -13.89 -13.95 -28.27
CA LEU A 183 -12.82 -14.65 -27.56
C LEU A 183 -13.37 -15.41 -26.35
N SER A 184 -12.76 -16.55 -26.02
CA SER A 184 -13.07 -17.26 -24.78
C SER A 184 -12.65 -16.46 -23.55
N LEU A 185 -13.22 -16.77 -22.38
CA LEU A 185 -12.82 -16.12 -21.11
C LEU A 185 -11.31 -16.26 -20.85
N ASP A 186 -10.77 -17.44 -21.14
CA ASP A 186 -9.35 -17.74 -20.92
C ASP A 186 -8.44 -16.90 -21.82
N GLN A 187 -8.77 -16.84 -23.11
CA GLN A 187 -8.04 -16.02 -24.07
C GLN A 187 -8.12 -14.53 -23.71
N SER A 188 -9.30 -14.06 -23.29
CA SER A 188 -9.48 -12.67 -22.88
C SER A 188 -8.61 -12.31 -21.68
N LEU A 189 -8.58 -13.17 -20.64
CA LEU A 189 -7.77 -12.94 -19.46
C LEU A 189 -6.25 -13.05 -19.76
N GLN A 190 -5.84 -13.91 -20.70
CA GLN A 190 -4.45 -14.00 -21.15
C GLN A 190 -4.02 -12.74 -21.90
N ILE A 191 -4.82 -12.29 -22.87
CA ILE A 191 -4.55 -11.06 -23.63
C ILE A 191 -4.51 -9.85 -22.69
N MET A 192 -5.43 -9.76 -21.74
CA MET A 192 -5.41 -8.67 -20.76
C MET A 192 -4.16 -8.68 -19.90
N ALA A 193 -3.67 -9.85 -19.50
CA ALA A 193 -2.45 -10.00 -18.73
C ALA A 193 -1.19 -9.66 -19.54
N ALA A 194 -1.17 -9.95 -20.85
CA ALA A 194 -0.03 -9.69 -21.74
C ALA A 194 0.01 -8.23 -22.22
N GLU A 195 -1.08 -7.76 -22.81
CA GLU A 195 -1.09 -6.51 -23.58
C GLU A 195 -1.49 -5.28 -22.74
N PHE A 196 -2.28 -5.46 -21.68
CA PHE A 196 -2.86 -4.34 -20.92
C PHE A 196 -2.21 -4.10 -19.55
N GLN A 197 -0.93 -4.45 -19.38
CA GLN A 197 -0.20 -4.23 -18.12
C GLN A 197 0.01 -2.74 -17.79
N ALA A 198 0.22 -1.90 -18.80
CA ALA A 198 0.46 -0.47 -18.59
C ALA A 198 -0.75 0.25 -17.97
N PRO A 199 -1.98 0.09 -18.44
CA PRO A 199 -3.19 0.66 -17.84
C PRO A 199 -3.68 -0.12 -16.59
N LEU A 200 -3.41 -1.44 -16.50
CA LEU A 200 -3.85 -2.33 -15.42
C LEU A 200 -2.67 -2.76 -14.54
N ARG A 201 -2.01 -1.80 -13.91
CA ARG A 201 -0.75 -2.05 -13.17
C ARG A 201 -0.90 -3.01 -12.01
N VAL A 202 -2.01 -2.96 -11.30
CA VAL A 202 -2.28 -3.85 -10.16
C VAL A 202 -3.04 -5.08 -10.62
N LEU A 203 -4.15 -4.90 -11.34
CA LEU A 203 -4.99 -6.00 -11.80
C LEU A 203 -4.28 -6.85 -12.85
N GLY A 204 -3.50 -6.26 -13.76
CA GLY A 204 -2.70 -6.99 -14.76
C GLY A 204 -1.65 -7.91 -14.10
N HIS A 205 -0.96 -7.42 -13.08
CA HIS A 205 -0.02 -8.25 -12.32
C HIS A 205 -0.70 -9.43 -11.62
N GLU A 206 -1.85 -9.20 -10.99
CA GLU A 206 -2.62 -10.28 -10.34
C GLU A 206 -3.19 -11.27 -11.37
N LEU A 207 -3.53 -10.80 -12.58
CA LEU A 207 -3.95 -11.67 -13.69
C LEU A 207 -2.83 -12.59 -14.18
N ILE A 208 -1.60 -12.10 -14.27
CA ILE A 208 -0.44 -12.94 -14.62
C ILE A 208 -0.31 -14.08 -13.62
N ILE A 209 -0.43 -13.79 -12.32
CA ILE A 209 -0.38 -14.81 -11.26
C ILE A 209 -1.55 -15.80 -11.40
N ALA A 210 -2.77 -15.29 -11.64
CA ALA A 210 -3.94 -16.12 -11.80
C ALA A 210 -3.83 -17.03 -13.04
N ASN A 211 -3.39 -16.51 -14.17
CA ASN A 211 -3.19 -17.29 -15.40
C ASN A 211 -2.09 -18.36 -15.22
N ARG A 212 -1.01 -18.04 -14.49
CA ARG A 212 0.02 -19.03 -14.16
C ARG A 212 -0.56 -20.17 -13.30
N HIS A 213 -1.38 -19.89 -12.30
CA HIS A 213 -2.04 -20.93 -11.50
C HIS A 213 -2.97 -21.79 -12.35
N TYR A 214 -3.68 -21.16 -13.28
CA TYR A 214 -4.58 -21.88 -14.19
C TYR A 214 -3.81 -22.78 -15.16
N SER A 215 -2.71 -22.30 -15.75
CA SER A 215 -1.84 -23.10 -16.64
C SER A 215 -1.17 -24.27 -15.92
N GLN A 216 -1.03 -24.20 -14.60
CA GLN A 216 -0.54 -25.28 -13.75
C GLN A 216 -1.63 -26.32 -13.40
N GLY A 217 -2.82 -26.24 -14.01
CA GLY A 217 -3.91 -27.19 -13.81
C GLY A 217 -4.80 -26.90 -12.60
N ARG A 218 -4.71 -25.72 -11.99
CA ARG A 218 -5.65 -25.34 -10.92
C ARG A 218 -6.99 -24.91 -11.52
N THR A 219 -8.07 -25.09 -10.73
CA THR A 219 -9.41 -24.63 -11.14
C THR A 219 -9.45 -23.12 -11.33
N ARG A 220 -10.32 -22.62 -12.20
CA ARG A 220 -10.54 -21.19 -12.43
C ARG A 220 -10.88 -20.45 -11.13
N GLU A 221 -11.77 -21.03 -10.34
CA GLU A 221 -12.12 -20.50 -9.02
C GLU A 221 -10.90 -20.28 -8.13
N HIS A 222 -10.05 -21.30 -7.99
CA HIS A 222 -8.86 -21.21 -7.16
C HIS A 222 -7.85 -20.18 -7.71
N SER A 223 -7.72 -20.12 -9.03
CA SER A 223 -6.80 -19.18 -9.70
C SER A 223 -7.21 -17.72 -9.50
N LEU A 224 -8.52 -17.42 -9.56
CA LEU A 224 -9.06 -16.08 -9.39
C LEU A 224 -9.36 -15.71 -7.93
N GLN A 225 -9.38 -16.67 -7.00
CA GLN A 225 -9.71 -16.45 -5.60
C GLN A 225 -8.82 -15.37 -4.96
N ARG A 226 -7.52 -15.41 -5.25
CA ARG A 226 -6.57 -14.41 -4.77
C ARG A 226 -6.96 -13.00 -5.24
N LEU A 227 -7.32 -12.85 -6.50
CA LEU A 227 -7.75 -11.57 -7.08
C LEU A 227 -8.95 -11.00 -6.33
N GLY A 228 -9.96 -11.83 -6.03
CA GLY A 228 -11.16 -11.40 -5.32
C GLY A 228 -10.96 -11.04 -3.86
N THR A 229 -10.03 -11.72 -3.16
CA THR A 229 -9.91 -11.61 -1.69
C THR A 229 -8.77 -10.69 -1.23
N LEU A 230 -7.69 -10.57 -2.01
CA LEU A 230 -6.47 -9.89 -1.60
C LEU A 230 -6.66 -8.40 -1.31
N HIS A 231 -7.40 -7.72 -2.18
CA HIS A 231 -7.51 -6.26 -2.14
C HIS A 231 -8.67 -5.73 -1.31
N ASN A 232 -9.46 -6.60 -0.69
CA ASN A 232 -10.64 -6.25 0.11
C ASN A 232 -11.57 -5.25 -0.60
N ASN A 233 -11.86 -5.51 -1.89
CA ASN A 233 -12.72 -4.70 -2.73
C ASN A 233 -13.96 -5.53 -3.12
N GLU A 234 -15.13 -5.12 -2.62
CA GLU A 234 -16.39 -5.84 -2.84
C GLU A 234 -16.76 -5.95 -4.32
N HIS A 235 -16.50 -4.91 -5.09
CA HIS A 235 -16.77 -4.93 -6.53
C HIS A 235 -15.86 -5.91 -7.27
N LEU A 236 -14.58 -5.98 -6.92
CA LEU A 236 -13.68 -6.95 -7.51
C LEU A 236 -14.06 -8.39 -7.12
N ALA A 237 -14.41 -8.62 -5.87
CA ALA A 237 -14.90 -9.92 -5.39
C ALA A 237 -16.19 -10.33 -6.12
N GLY A 238 -17.13 -9.42 -6.30
CA GLY A 238 -18.36 -9.66 -7.07
C GLY A 238 -18.09 -9.99 -8.52
N LEU A 239 -17.15 -9.29 -9.17
CA LEU A 239 -16.72 -9.60 -10.54
C LEU A 239 -16.13 -11.02 -10.64
N VAL A 240 -15.21 -11.37 -9.72
CA VAL A 240 -14.60 -12.70 -9.69
C VAL A 240 -15.66 -13.79 -9.50
N ALA A 241 -16.62 -13.59 -8.59
CA ALA A 241 -17.72 -14.52 -8.39
C ALA A 241 -18.56 -14.71 -9.68
N LEU A 242 -18.83 -13.62 -10.39
CA LEU A 242 -19.55 -13.66 -11.67
C LEU A 242 -18.74 -14.43 -12.73
N LEU A 243 -17.43 -14.20 -12.84
CA LEU A 243 -16.57 -14.92 -13.79
C LEU A 243 -16.53 -16.42 -13.50
N VAL A 244 -16.42 -16.81 -12.23
CA VAL A 244 -16.43 -18.20 -11.80
C VAL A 244 -17.79 -18.85 -12.05
N GLN A 245 -18.88 -18.12 -11.84
CA GLN A 245 -20.24 -18.61 -12.10
C GLN A 245 -20.45 -18.92 -13.58
N VAL A 246 -20.00 -18.04 -14.45
CA VAL A 246 -20.11 -18.23 -15.92
C VAL A 246 -19.22 -19.38 -16.39
N ASP A 247 -18.02 -19.50 -15.85
CA ASP A 247 -17.11 -20.62 -16.16
C ASP A 247 -17.76 -21.98 -15.81
N ARG A 248 -18.44 -22.07 -14.67
CA ARG A 248 -19.10 -23.33 -14.24
C ARG A 248 -20.36 -23.68 -15.00
N HIS A 249 -21.19 -22.72 -15.33
CA HIS A 249 -22.53 -22.98 -15.87
C HIS A 249 -22.60 -22.79 -17.39
N GLY A 250 -21.55 -22.21 -17.99
CA GLY A 250 -21.62 -21.75 -19.37
C GLY A 250 -22.62 -20.59 -19.55
N GLY A 251 -22.62 -19.97 -20.68
CA GLY A 251 -23.59 -18.93 -21.01
C GLY A 251 -22.96 -17.69 -21.57
N ALA A 252 -23.81 -16.80 -22.12
CA ALA A 252 -23.39 -15.51 -22.64
C ALA A 252 -22.97 -14.58 -21.49
N ILE A 253 -21.67 -14.38 -21.32
CA ILE A 253 -21.09 -13.51 -20.30
C ILE A 253 -21.27 -12.03 -20.58
N GLN A 254 -21.59 -11.66 -21.84
CA GLN A 254 -21.64 -10.27 -22.28
C GLN A 254 -22.70 -9.45 -21.54
N GLU A 255 -23.91 -9.98 -21.39
CA GLU A 255 -25.01 -9.26 -20.74
C GLU A 255 -24.74 -9.04 -19.22
N PRO A 256 -24.35 -10.05 -18.43
CA PRO A 256 -23.95 -9.84 -17.03
C PRO A 256 -22.81 -8.84 -16.86
N LEU A 257 -21.79 -8.88 -17.74
CA LEU A 257 -20.69 -7.92 -17.71
C LEU A 257 -21.14 -6.49 -18.07
N ALA A 258 -22.06 -6.34 -19.03
CA ALA A 258 -22.62 -5.04 -19.38
C ALA A 258 -23.35 -4.40 -18.20
N GLN A 259 -24.22 -5.17 -17.55
CA GLN A 259 -24.95 -4.71 -16.35
C GLN A 259 -23.98 -4.40 -15.19
N TYR A 260 -22.93 -5.20 -15.04
CA TYR A 260 -21.91 -4.99 -14.02
C TYR A 260 -21.11 -3.70 -14.26
N SER A 261 -20.71 -3.45 -15.51
CA SER A 261 -20.01 -2.23 -15.91
C SER A 261 -20.86 -0.98 -15.62
N GLU A 262 -22.16 -1.02 -15.96
CA GLU A 262 -23.05 0.13 -15.71
C GLU A 262 -23.24 0.39 -14.22
N ARG A 263 -23.47 -0.64 -13.40
CA ARG A 263 -23.53 -0.51 -11.93
C ARG A 263 -22.26 0.11 -11.35
N LEU A 264 -21.10 -0.30 -11.86
CA LEU A 264 -19.80 0.20 -11.40
C LEU A 264 -19.62 1.68 -11.76
N ARG A 265 -20.06 2.09 -12.96
CA ARG A 265 -20.04 3.49 -13.39
C ARG A 265 -20.99 4.36 -12.57
N GLU A 266 -22.18 3.86 -12.28
CA GLU A 266 -23.16 4.57 -11.47
C GLU A 266 -22.67 4.75 -10.03
N HIS A 267 -22.07 3.70 -9.43
CA HIS A 267 -21.45 3.78 -8.12
C HIS A 267 -20.36 4.86 -8.09
N ARG A 268 -19.50 4.94 -9.09
CA ARG A 268 -18.48 6.00 -9.18
C ARG A 268 -19.07 7.40 -9.33
N ARG A 269 -20.11 7.56 -10.13
CA ARG A 269 -20.81 8.85 -10.24
C ARG A 269 -21.37 9.27 -8.88
N SER A 270 -21.95 8.34 -8.13
CA SER A 270 -22.45 8.58 -6.79
C SER A 270 -21.34 8.98 -5.80
N GLU A 271 -20.20 8.28 -5.81
CA GLU A 271 -19.03 8.65 -5.00
C GLU A 271 -18.51 10.06 -5.31
N LEU A 272 -18.42 10.42 -6.60
CA LEU A 272 -17.99 11.75 -7.00
C LEU A 272 -18.97 12.83 -6.52
N LYS A 273 -20.29 12.60 -6.67
CA LYS A 273 -21.33 13.50 -6.15
C LYS A 273 -21.21 13.66 -4.63
N ALA A 274 -20.99 12.56 -3.91
CA ALA A 274 -20.81 12.60 -2.46
C ALA A 274 -19.53 13.37 -2.06
N ARG A 275 -18.44 13.27 -2.83
CA ARG A 275 -17.23 14.08 -2.61
C ARG A 275 -17.49 15.56 -2.81
N ILE A 276 -18.18 15.93 -3.89
CA ILE A 276 -18.58 17.31 -4.16
C ILE A 276 -19.43 17.85 -3.02
N GLY A 277 -20.45 17.10 -2.57
CA GLY A 277 -21.28 17.49 -1.44
C GLY A 277 -20.49 17.74 -0.16
N LYS A 278 -19.51 16.87 0.15
CA LYS A 278 -18.62 17.08 1.32
C LYS A 278 -17.79 18.36 1.21
N ILE A 279 -17.31 18.69 0.01
CA ILE A 279 -16.55 19.93 -0.23
C ILE A 279 -17.46 21.14 -0.05
N THR A 280 -18.66 21.11 -0.61
CA THR A 280 -19.66 22.19 -0.47
C THR A 280 -19.98 22.46 1.00
N VAL A 281 -20.24 21.42 1.79
CA VAL A 281 -20.48 21.55 3.24
C VAL A 281 -19.29 22.17 3.96
N LYS A 282 -18.05 21.77 3.61
CA LYS A 282 -16.86 22.39 4.19
C LYS A 282 -16.71 23.87 3.82
N MET A 283 -16.99 24.23 2.57
CA MET A 283 -16.95 25.63 2.13
C MET A 283 -17.99 26.49 2.88
N THR A 284 -19.22 25.99 3.00
CA THR A 284 -20.27 26.66 3.76
C THR A 284 -19.89 26.80 5.23
N GLY A 285 -19.32 25.75 5.84
CA GLY A 285 -18.82 25.77 7.21
C GLY A 285 -17.75 26.84 7.44
N VAL A 286 -16.78 26.97 6.52
CA VAL A 286 -15.76 28.02 6.58
C VAL A 286 -16.37 29.41 6.43
N MET A 287 -17.30 29.60 5.48
CA MET A 287 -18.01 30.88 5.31
C MET A 287 -18.75 31.29 6.59
N VAL A 288 -19.52 30.39 7.16
CA VAL A 288 -20.28 30.69 8.39
C VAL A 288 -19.34 31.01 9.55
N THR A 289 -18.26 30.21 9.72
CA THR A 289 -17.31 30.41 10.82
C THR A 289 -16.52 31.72 10.70
N THR A 290 -16.32 32.23 9.49
CA THR A 290 -15.58 33.51 9.27
C THR A 290 -16.51 34.72 9.25
N LEU A 291 -17.67 34.61 8.57
CA LEU A 291 -18.60 35.74 8.42
C LEU A 291 -19.38 36.03 9.69
N LEU A 292 -19.79 35.00 10.44
CA LEU A 292 -20.60 35.18 11.65
C LEU A 292 -19.85 35.96 12.73
N PRO A 293 -18.59 35.66 13.11
CA PRO A 293 -17.85 36.50 14.05
C PRO A 293 -17.61 37.94 13.52
N ALA A 294 -17.31 38.08 12.23
CA ALA A 294 -17.13 39.41 11.64
C ALA A 294 -18.42 40.24 11.74
N LEU A 295 -19.56 39.66 11.43
CA LEU A 295 -20.87 40.32 11.56
C LEU A 295 -21.17 40.72 13.01
N VAL A 296 -20.89 39.83 13.98
CA VAL A 296 -21.10 40.13 15.41
C VAL A 296 -20.22 41.29 15.86
N ILE A 297 -18.95 41.32 15.45
CA ILE A 297 -18.02 42.43 15.81
C ILE A 297 -18.51 43.76 15.21
N VAL A 298 -18.94 43.77 13.96
CA VAL A 298 -19.44 44.99 13.30
C VAL A 298 -20.73 45.48 13.89
N THR A 299 -21.68 44.58 14.23
CA THR A 299 -22.98 44.96 14.73
C THR A 299 -22.98 45.24 16.24
N ALA A 300 -22.28 44.43 17.04
CA ALA A 300 -22.23 44.58 18.49
C ALA A 300 -21.18 45.59 18.96
N GLY A 301 -20.12 45.85 18.17
CA GLY A 301 -19.05 46.76 18.53
C GLY A 301 -19.48 48.17 18.93
N PRO A 302 -20.28 48.88 18.13
CA PRO A 302 -20.76 50.20 18.50
C PRO A 302 -21.63 50.19 19.77
N GLY A 303 -22.48 49.17 19.96
CA GLY A 303 -23.29 49.00 21.14
C GLY A 303 -22.47 48.82 22.42
N PHE A 304 -21.44 47.98 22.35
CA PHE A 304 -20.55 47.75 23.47
C PHE A 304 -19.74 49.00 23.86
N LEU A 305 -19.27 49.80 22.87
CA LEU A 305 -18.60 51.05 23.11
C LEU A 305 -19.55 52.13 23.74
N ALA A 306 -20.80 52.15 23.37
CA ALA A 306 -21.80 53.06 23.96
C ALA A 306 -22.04 52.70 25.44
N VAL A 307 -22.19 51.43 25.77
CA VAL A 307 -22.37 50.94 27.15
C VAL A 307 -21.13 51.25 28.03
N THR A 308 -19.93 51.00 27.54
CA THR A 308 -18.70 51.30 28.31
C THR A 308 -18.52 52.78 28.55
N ARG A 309 -18.89 53.68 27.61
CA ARG A 309 -18.87 55.12 27.79
C ARG A 309 -19.90 55.60 28.80
N SER A 310 -21.10 55.09 28.80
CA SER A 310 -22.14 55.47 29.76
C SER A 310 -21.80 55.01 31.17
N LEU A 311 -21.24 53.81 31.36
CA LEU A 311 -20.73 53.33 32.64
C LEU A 311 -19.56 54.18 33.18
N SER A 312 -18.64 54.59 32.35
CA SER A 312 -17.53 55.47 32.75
C SER A 312 -17.97 56.91 33.10
N ALA A 313 -19.11 57.37 32.57
CA ALA A 313 -19.68 58.64 32.93
C ALA A 313 -20.44 58.63 34.28
N LEU A 314 -20.89 57.46 34.72
CA LEU A 314 -21.55 57.27 36.02
C LEU A 314 -20.58 57.07 37.20
N THR A 315 -19.33 56.78 36.92
CA THR A 315 -18.25 56.56 37.90
C THR A 315 -17.40 57.84 38.13
N LYS A 316 -17.71 58.94 37.48
CA LYS A 316 -17.20 60.29 37.77
C LYS A 316 -18.26 61.14 38.50
#